data_1e297eb2638b47b23e9eda0447e4df4a
#
_entry.id   1e297eb2638b47b23e9eda0447e4df4a
#
_cell.length_a   1.000
_cell.length_b   1.000
_cell.length_c   1.000
_cell.angle_alpha   90.00
_cell.angle_beta   90.00
_cell.angle_gamma   90.00
#
_symmetry.space_group_name_H-M   'P 1'
#
loop_
_entity.id
_entity.type
_entity.pdbx_description
1 polymer ?
#
loop_
_entity_poly.entity_id
_entity_poly.type
_entity_poly.pdbx_seq_one_letter_code
_entity_poly.pdbx_strand_id
1 'polypeptide(L)'
;FTEDVKGFSIGGPILEDKLFFYGAYEESEQPRFLAAGYAGSSNGVERPWLSKENHDRIENIAKDLYDYDPGGLPGDGAQTDEKYMLRVDWNINEQHDATVIYNYYDGVQLRSSDGDDNEFEFANHFYNKGAVSETTTVRLRSQWTDALSSEMFYSKNTMDDSQVTAGPRDFADMQISIGRDTVYLGADDSRQANALNTESDFFKVAGEYLLGDQVVTFGYERETLNVFNQFVQHARGGEYDFFDDSLANSAACQALTAQGRFDDSSCGLSGIDRFELGRPSRIYYGSGGG
;
A
#
# COMPACT_ATOMS: atom_id res chain seq x y z
N PHE A 1 17.33 -9.14 -13.86
CA PHE A 1 16.75 -8.14 -12.95
C PHE A 1 17.44 -6.82 -13.25
N THR A 2 16.72 -5.81 -13.70
CA THR A 2 17.26 -4.49 -14.03
C THR A 2 16.41 -3.46 -13.32
N GLU A 3 17.03 -2.61 -12.55
CA GLU A 3 16.47 -1.39 -12.00
C GLU A 3 16.98 -0.22 -12.83
N ASP A 4 16.08 0.61 -13.31
CA ASP A 4 16.43 1.82 -14.04
C ASP A 4 16.29 3.02 -13.09
N VAL A 5 17.40 3.73 -12.88
CA VAL A 5 17.47 4.95 -12.07
C VAL A 5 18.00 6.08 -12.93
N LYS A 6 17.26 7.19 -12.94
CA LYS A 6 17.65 8.41 -13.65
C LYS A 6 17.56 9.58 -12.71
N GLY A 7 18.54 10.46 -12.77
CA GLY A 7 18.54 11.62 -11.89
C GLY A 7 19.58 12.64 -12.31
N PHE A 8 19.45 13.79 -11.70
CA PHE A 8 20.44 14.86 -11.82
C PHE A 8 20.48 15.68 -10.54
N SER A 9 21.56 16.41 -10.35
CA SER A 9 21.66 17.41 -9.31
C SER A 9 22.36 18.66 -9.84
N ILE A 10 21.99 19.80 -9.29
CA ILE A 10 22.58 21.10 -9.59
C ILE A 10 22.68 21.92 -8.32
N GLY A 11 23.75 22.66 -8.16
CA GLY A 11 23.92 23.55 -7.03
C GLY A 11 24.99 24.59 -7.30
N GLY A 12 24.93 25.68 -6.55
CA GLY A 12 25.88 26.76 -6.66
C GLY A 12 25.46 28.02 -5.90
N PRO A 13 26.27 29.08 -5.98
CA PRO A 13 25.94 30.35 -5.37
C PRO A 13 24.85 31.10 -6.18
N ILE A 14 23.85 31.63 -5.49
CA ILE A 14 22.94 32.64 -5.99
C ILE A 14 23.58 34.03 -5.77
N LEU A 15 24.17 34.20 -4.57
CA LEU A 15 25.02 35.36 -4.21
C LEU A 15 26.31 34.77 -3.65
N GLU A 16 27.45 35.21 -4.20
CA GLU A 16 28.76 34.75 -3.80
C GLU A 16 28.96 34.96 -2.30
N ASP A 17 29.47 33.91 -1.63
CA ASP A 17 29.71 33.79 -0.19
C ASP A 17 28.47 33.93 0.74
N LYS A 18 27.28 34.16 0.20
CA LYS A 18 26.09 34.46 0.99
C LYS A 18 24.92 33.51 0.81
N LEU A 19 24.56 33.23 -0.42
CA LEU A 19 23.34 32.49 -0.68
C LEU A 19 23.62 31.40 -1.70
N PHE A 20 23.32 30.19 -1.32
CA PHE A 20 23.55 28.99 -2.15
C PHE A 20 22.24 28.24 -2.33
N PHE A 21 22.14 27.55 -3.45
CA PHE A 21 21.07 26.58 -3.70
C PHE A 21 21.63 25.23 -4.06
N TYR A 22 20.84 24.20 -3.81
CA TYR A 22 21.05 22.85 -4.31
C TYR A 22 19.70 22.25 -4.66
N GLY A 23 19.63 21.58 -5.81
CA GLY A 23 18.49 20.80 -6.26
C GLY A 23 18.94 19.44 -6.73
N ALA A 24 18.17 18.41 -6.40
CA ALA A 24 18.35 17.06 -6.89
C ALA A 24 16.98 16.48 -7.27
N TYR A 25 16.98 15.69 -8.33
CA TYR A 25 15.85 14.93 -8.83
C TYR A 25 16.29 13.51 -9.14
N GLU A 26 15.46 12.54 -8.79
CA GLU A 26 15.67 11.15 -9.13
C GLU A 26 14.32 10.47 -9.36
N GLU A 27 14.25 9.66 -10.40
CA GLU A 27 13.18 8.69 -10.65
C GLU A 27 13.77 7.29 -10.72
N SER A 28 13.05 6.30 -10.23
CA SER A 28 13.42 4.91 -10.35
C SER A 28 12.26 4.04 -10.79
N GLU A 29 12.57 2.98 -11.53
CA GLU A 29 11.63 1.94 -11.92
C GLU A 29 12.30 0.58 -11.76
N GLN A 30 11.63 -0.34 -11.07
CA GLN A 30 12.05 -1.72 -10.95
C GLN A 30 10.88 -2.68 -11.18
N PRO A 31 11.11 -3.84 -11.83
CA PRO A 31 10.06 -4.80 -12.09
C PRO A 31 9.61 -5.50 -10.80
N ARG A 32 8.33 -5.83 -10.75
CA ARG A 32 7.69 -6.67 -9.74
C ARG A 32 7.20 -7.94 -10.41
N PHE A 33 7.81 -9.08 -10.08
CA PHE A 33 7.43 -10.38 -10.64
C PHE A 33 6.22 -10.93 -9.90
N LEU A 34 5.05 -10.66 -10.42
CA LEU A 34 3.76 -10.98 -9.82
C LEU A 34 2.91 -11.89 -10.73
N ALA A 35 3.42 -12.17 -11.94
CA ALA A 35 2.72 -13.04 -12.87
C ALA A 35 2.47 -14.41 -12.27
N ALA A 36 1.22 -14.86 -12.31
CA ALA A 36 0.79 -16.17 -11.87
C ALA A 36 -0.22 -16.76 -12.86
N GLY A 37 -0.38 -18.07 -12.88
CA GLY A 37 -1.29 -18.70 -13.81
C GLY A 37 -1.75 -20.10 -13.40
N TYR A 38 -2.70 -20.61 -14.14
CA TYR A 38 -3.14 -22.00 -14.03
C TYR A 38 -2.09 -22.97 -14.56
N ALA A 39 -2.23 -24.26 -14.24
CA ALA A 39 -1.35 -25.33 -14.70
C ALA A 39 -1.21 -25.34 -16.24
N GLY A 40 0.02 -25.16 -16.74
CA GLY A 40 0.32 -25.13 -18.17
C GLY A 40 0.03 -23.78 -18.86
N SER A 41 -0.22 -22.72 -18.11
CA SER A 41 -0.44 -21.36 -18.67
C SER A 41 0.83 -20.72 -19.21
N SER A 42 1.99 -21.12 -18.70
CA SER A 42 3.29 -20.48 -18.94
C SER A 42 3.33 -19.01 -18.51
N ASN A 43 2.45 -18.61 -17.57
CA ASN A 43 2.37 -17.26 -17.04
C ASN A 43 2.92 -17.22 -15.60
N GLY A 44 4.18 -16.80 -15.45
CA GLY A 44 4.82 -16.63 -14.14
C GLY A 44 4.84 -17.88 -13.28
N VAL A 45 4.35 -17.77 -12.04
CA VAL A 45 4.26 -18.87 -11.11
C VAL A 45 2.95 -19.64 -11.32
N GLU A 46 3.07 -20.86 -11.87
CA GLU A 46 1.89 -21.70 -12.09
C GLU A 46 1.35 -22.26 -10.78
N ARG A 47 0.02 -22.30 -10.68
CA ARG A 47 -0.74 -22.99 -9.63
C ARG A 47 -1.15 -24.36 -10.12
N PRO A 48 -0.44 -25.46 -9.73
CA PRO A 48 -0.68 -26.80 -10.28
C PRO A 48 -2.08 -27.35 -10.00
N TRP A 49 -2.73 -26.85 -8.96
CA TRP A 49 -4.09 -27.22 -8.56
C TRP A 49 -5.19 -26.52 -9.38
N LEU A 50 -4.87 -25.39 -10.03
CA LEU A 50 -5.82 -24.65 -10.86
C LEU A 50 -5.72 -25.10 -12.32
N SER A 51 -6.74 -25.78 -12.81
CA SER A 51 -6.82 -26.16 -14.23
C SER A 51 -7.27 -24.97 -15.09
N LYS A 52 -6.91 -24.99 -16.38
CA LYS A 52 -7.43 -24.00 -17.35
C LYS A 52 -8.95 -24.00 -17.39
N GLU A 53 -9.58 -25.17 -17.31
CA GLU A 53 -11.05 -25.32 -17.34
C GLU A 53 -11.70 -24.56 -16.16
N ASN A 54 -11.17 -24.75 -14.95
CA ASN A 54 -11.68 -24.07 -13.75
C ASN A 54 -11.44 -22.55 -13.82
N HIS A 55 -10.24 -22.13 -14.25
CA HIS A 55 -9.93 -20.71 -14.45
C HIS A 55 -10.92 -20.06 -15.41
N ASP A 56 -11.06 -20.61 -16.60
CA ASP A 56 -11.94 -20.05 -17.64
C ASP A 56 -13.42 -20.08 -17.21
N ARG A 57 -13.84 -21.12 -16.49
CA ARG A 57 -15.20 -21.20 -15.95
C ARG A 57 -15.48 -20.11 -14.94
N ILE A 58 -14.59 -19.86 -14.01
CA ILE A 58 -14.73 -18.78 -13.00
C ILE A 58 -14.76 -17.42 -13.72
N GLU A 59 -13.85 -17.19 -14.65
CA GLU A 59 -13.79 -15.94 -15.41
C GLU A 59 -15.08 -15.68 -16.19
N ASN A 60 -15.62 -16.70 -16.88
CA ASN A 60 -16.85 -16.59 -17.64
C ASN A 60 -18.08 -16.38 -16.72
N ILE A 61 -18.16 -17.06 -15.59
CA ILE A 61 -19.22 -16.84 -14.61
C ILE A 61 -19.19 -15.39 -14.12
N ALA A 62 -18.01 -14.87 -13.79
CA ALA A 62 -17.86 -13.47 -13.36
C ALA A 62 -18.37 -12.49 -14.43
N LYS A 63 -18.02 -12.71 -15.70
CA LYS A 63 -18.44 -11.85 -16.81
C LYS A 63 -19.93 -12.00 -17.14
N ASP A 64 -20.43 -13.22 -17.24
CA ASP A 64 -21.78 -13.49 -17.78
C ASP A 64 -22.89 -13.29 -16.74
N LEU A 65 -22.63 -13.61 -15.46
CA LEU A 65 -23.65 -13.58 -14.40
C LEU A 65 -23.53 -12.37 -13.48
N TYR A 66 -22.30 -11.84 -13.29
CA TYR A 66 -22.05 -10.74 -12.37
C TYR A 66 -21.68 -9.43 -13.07
N ASP A 67 -21.62 -9.43 -14.43
CA ASP A 67 -21.20 -8.28 -15.25
C ASP A 67 -19.85 -7.69 -14.79
N TYR A 68 -18.93 -8.58 -14.39
CA TYR A 68 -17.63 -8.22 -13.84
C TYR A 68 -16.49 -8.88 -14.62
N ASP A 69 -15.56 -8.06 -15.14
CA ASP A 69 -14.32 -8.56 -15.73
C ASP A 69 -13.23 -8.67 -14.65
N PRO A 70 -12.77 -9.88 -14.28
CA PRO A 70 -11.73 -10.05 -13.27
C PRO A 70 -10.32 -9.69 -13.75
N GLY A 71 -10.15 -9.34 -15.04
CA GLY A 71 -8.87 -8.88 -15.63
C GLY A 71 -7.96 -10.02 -16.12
N GLY A 72 -8.42 -11.26 -16.12
CA GLY A 72 -7.66 -12.42 -16.59
C GLY A 72 -6.43 -12.77 -15.72
N LEU A 73 -5.41 -13.38 -16.35
CA LEU A 73 -4.19 -13.76 -15.66
C LEU A 73 -3.40 -12.51 -15.22
N PRO A 74 -2.92 -12.47 -13.97
CA PRO A 74 -2.09 -11.37 -13.51
C PRO A 74 -0.74 -11.36 -14.24
N GLY A 75 -0.32 -10.19 -14.65
CA GLY A 75 1.00 -9.94 -15.23
C GLY A 75 2.00 -9.44 -14.20
N ASP A 76 3.22 -9.27 -14.65
CA ASP A 76 4.23 -8.54 -13.87
C ASP A 76 3.84 -7.07 -13.75
N GLY A 77 4.22 -6.48 -12.64
CA GLY A 77 4.02 -5.08 -12.35
C GLY A 77 5.34 -4.30 -12.27
N ALA A 78 5.23 -3.08 -11.84
CA ALA A 78 6.36 -2.22 -11.55
C ALA A 78 6.28 -1.64 -10.13
N GLN A 79 7.42 -1.28 -9.61
CA GLN A 79 7.56 -0.30 -8.54
C GLN A 79 8.22 0.91 -9.13
N THR A 80 7.61 2.06 -8.97
CA THR A 80 8.15 3.34 -9.43
C THR A 80 8.23 4.32 -8.28
N ASP A 81 9.23 5.17 -8.29
CA ASP A 81 9.30 6.31 -7.39
C ASP A 81 9.91 7.54 -8.07
N GLU A 82 9.41 8.69 -7.64
CA GLU A 82 9.90 10.01 -7.99
C GLU A 82 10.24 10.77 -6.71
N LYS A 83 11.41 11.39 -6.68
CA LYS A 83 11.84 12.17 -5.53
C LYS A 83 12.65 13.37 -5.94
N TYR A 84 12.45 14.45 -5.22
CA TYR A 84 13.30 15.62 -5.39
C TYR A 84 13.56 16.32 -4.06
N MET A 85 14.70 16.99 -4.02
CA MET A 85 15.13 17.81 -2.90
C MET A 85 15.50 19.20 -3.41
N LEU A 86 15.03 20.21 -2.72
CA LEU A 86 15.45 21.60 -2.91
C LEU A 86 16.04 22.09 -1.59
N ARG A 87 17.19 22.75 -1.67
CA ARG A 87 17.87 23.30 -0.51
C ARG A 87 18.37 24.70 -0.80
N VAL A 88 18.21 25.56 0.17
CA VAL A 88 18.78 26.92 0.17
C VAL A 88 19.56 27.11 1.46
N ASP A 89 20.82 27.52 1.34
CA ASP A 89 21.69 27.88 2.45
C ASP A 89 21.99 29.36 2.38
N TRP A 90 21.77 30.06 3.46
CA TRP A 90 21.98 31.48 3.60
C TRP A 90 22.94 31.81 4.72
N ASN A 91 24.14 32.27 4.39
CA ASN A 91 25.09 32.88 5.31
C ASN A 91 24.63 34.33 5.54
N ILE A 92 23.83 34.56 6.57
CA ILE A 92 23.26 35.86 6.90
C ILE A 92 24.40 36.87 7.21
N ASN A 93 25.33 36.40 8.03
CA ASN A 93 26.60 37.05 8.34
C ASN A 93 27.59 36.02 8.93
N GLU A 94 28.74 36.42 9.43
CA GLU A 94 29.77 35.55 10.01
C GLU A 94 29.29 34.75 11.24
N GLN A 95 28.20 35.19 11.88
CA GLN A 95 27.68 34.58 13.11
C GLN A 95 26.39 33.81 12.92
N HIS A 96 25.69 34.00 11.84
CA HIS A 96 24.37 33.42 11.62
C HIS A 96 24.24 32.80 10.25
N ASP A 97 23.80 31.55 10.22
CA ASP A 97 23.41 30.86 8.99
C ASP A 97 22.01 30.23 9.10
N ALA A 98 21.33 30.20 7.98
CA ALA A 98 20.02 29.58 7.85
C ALA A 98 20.01 28.58 6.69
N THR A 99 19.28 27.50 6.87
CA THR A 99 19.06 26.49 5.83
C THR A 99 17.57 26.19 5.73
N VAL A 100 17.06 26.11 4.49
CA VAL A 100 15.72 25.60 4.20
C VAL A 100 15.86 24.41 3.26
N ILE A 101 15.21 23.31 3.59
CA ILE A 101 15.20 22.08 2.79
C ILE A 101 13.74 21.70 2.54
N TYR A 102 13.43 21.37 1.30
CA TYR A 102 12.18 20.72 0.91
C TYR A 102 12.49 19.39 0.26
N ASN A 103 11.87 18.32 0.74
CA ASN A 103 11.93 17.00 0.14
C ASN A 103 10.53 16.57 -0.27
N TYR A 104 10.45 15.95 -1.44
CA TYR A 104 9.27 15.30 -1.98
C TYR A 104 9.60 13.87 -2.35
N TYR A 105 8.67 12.99 -2.08
CA TYR A 105 8.68 11.59 -2.47
C TYR A 105 7.29 11.17 -2.92
N ASP A 106 7.18 10.53 -4.07
CA ASP A 106 6.00 9.84 -4.56
C ASP A 106 6.41 8.48 -5.08
N GLY A 107 5.89 7.43 -4.48
CA GLY A 107 6.21 6.07 -4.86
C GLY A 107 4.98 5.18 -4.89
N VAL A 108 4.93 4.28 -5.86
CA VAL A 108 3.85 3.31 -6.01
C VAL A 108 4.38 1.95 -6.44
N GLN A 109 3.77 0.89 -5.95
CA GLN A 109 4.06 -0.47 -6.39
C GLN A 109 2.79 -1.30 -6.51
N LEU A 110 2.73 -2.14 -7.54
CA LEU A 110 1.70 -3.18 -7.65
C LEU A 110 1.98 -4.31 -6.65
N ARG A 111 0.94 -4.79 -5.97
CA ARG A 111 0.99 -5.90 -5.02
C ARG A 111 -0.15 -6.88 -5.23
N SER A 112 0.14 -8.15 -4.95
CA SER A 112 -0.89 -9.13 -4.64
C SER A 112 -1.32 -8.98 -3.18
N SER A 113 -2.58 -9.33 -2.88
CA SER A 113 -3.10 -9.38 -1.52
C SER A 113 -2.97 -10.80 -0.94
N ASP A 114 -3.32 -11.79 -1.76
CA ASP A 114 -3.49 -13.21 -1.40
C ASP A 114 -2.76 -14.08 -2.44
N GLY A 115 -1.46 -14.20 -2.30
CA GLY A 115 -0.61 -14.80 -3.34
C GLY A 115 0.17 -16.04 -2.90
N ASP A 116 -0.27 -16.74 -1.87
CA ASP A 116 0.38 -17.96 -1.38
C ASP A 116 0.24 -19.15 -2.37
N ASP A 117 0.93 -20.24 -2.12
CA ASP A 117 0.97 -21.39 -3.04
C ASP A 117 -0.41 -22.05 -3.27
N ASN A 118 -1.31 -21.93 -2.29
CA ASN A 118 -2.69 -22.41 -2.34
C ASN A 118 -3.70 -21.32 -2.76
N GLU A 119 -3.23 -20.21 -3.30
CA GLU A 119 -4.02 -19.04 -3.66
C GLU A 119 -3.74 -18.61 -5.09
N PHE A 120 -4.77 -18.16 -5.78
CA PHE A 120 -4.68 -17.55 -7.09
C PHE A 120 -5.57 -16.31 -7.14
N GLU A 121 -5.00 -15.19 -7.53
CA GLU A 121 -5.71 -13.94 -7.72
C GLU A 121 -5.85 -13.62 -9.20
N PHE A 122 -7.04 -13.19 -9.62
CA PHE A 122 -7.19 -12.53 -10.91
C PHE A 122 -6.56 -11.12 -10.88
N ALA A 123 -6.18 -10.59 -12.05
CA ALA A 123 -5.43 -9.34 -12.13
C ALA A 123 -6.11 -8.15 -11.45
N ASN A 124 -7.45 -8.06 -11.48
CA ASN A 124 -8.21 -6.97 -10.86
C ASN A 124 -8.37 -7.09 -9.34
N HIS A 125 -7.91 -8.20 -8.71
CA HIS A 125 -7.84 -8.35 -7.26
C HIS A 125 -6.60 -7.68 -6.67
N PHE A 126 -5.57 -7.48 -7.46
CA PHE A 126 -4.34 -6.79 -7.06
C PHE A 126 -4.61 -5.33 -6.66
N TYR A 127 -3.66 -4.72 -5.99
CA TYR A 127 -3.74 -3.32 -5.59
C TYR A 127 -2.43 -2.58 -5.76
N ASN A 128 -2.52 -1.28 -5.95
CA ASN A 128 -1.38 -0.37 -5.91
C ASN A 128 -1.22 0.16 -4.49
N LYS A 129 -0.06 -0.10 -3.88
CA LYS A 129 0.35 0.54 -2.64
C LYS A 129 1.27 1.69 -2.96
N GLY A 130 0.87 2.89 -2.55
CA GLY A 130 1.61 4.11 -2.79
C GLY A 130 1.82 4.92 -1.52
N ALA A 131 2.75 5.86 -1.57
CA ALA A 131 2.91 6.88 -0.55
C ALA A 131 3.44 8.17 -1.18
N VAL A 132 2.81 9.29 -0.83
CA VAL A 132 3.33 10.62 -1.11
C VAL A 132 3.80 11.22 0.21
N SER A 133 5.04 11.72 0.25
CA SER A 133 5.60 12.36 1.44
C SER A 133 6.23 13.70 1.09
N GLU A 134 5.91 14.71 1.87
CA GLU A 134 6.50 16.05 1.75
C GLU A 134 7.11 16.46 3.09
N THR A 135 8.35 16.93 3.06
CA THR A 135 9.04 17.41 4.26
C THR A 135 9.65 18.77 4.02
N THR A 136 9.28 19.75 4.84
CA THR A 136 9.92 21.06 4.89
C THR A 136 10.70 21.19 6.18
N THR A 137 11.97 21.52 6.06
CA THR A 137 12.86 21.74 7.22
C THR A 137 13.46 23.15 7.17
N VAL A 138 13.44 23.83 8.28
CA VAL A 138 14.09 25.13 8.48
C VAL A 138 15.04 25.02 9.66
N ARG A 139 16.28 25.46 9.47
CA ARG A 139 17.30 25.51 10.51
C ARG A 139 17.93 26.89 10.55
N LEU A 140 18.13 27.42 11.74
CA LEU A 140 18.91 28.62 12.01
C LEU A 140 19.98 28.28 13.04
N ARG A 141 21.24 28.56 12.72
CA ARG A 141 22.36 28.47 13.67
C ARG A 141 22.92 29.86 13.93
N SER A 142 23.29 30.09 15.17
CA SER A 142 23.76 31.41 15.62
C SER A 142 24.89 31.24 16.62
N GLN A 143 25.99 31.90 16.35
CA GLN A 143 27.12 32.12 17.26
C GLN A 143 27.02 33.51 17.86
N TRP A 144 26.47 33.62 19.06
CA TRP A 144 26.19 34.93 19.67
C TRP A 144 27.44 35.58 20.26
N THR A 145 28.31 34.75 20.81
CA THR A 145 29.63 35.13 21.36
C THR A 145 30.59 33.96 21.20
N ASP A 146 31.88 34.13 21.53
CA ASP A 146 32.83 33.01 21.48
C ASP A 146 32.43 31.85 22.38
N ALA A 147 31.56 32.09 23.36
CA ALA A 147 31.14 31.09 24.34
C ALA A 147 29.68 30.66 24.18
N LEU A 148 28.84 31.32 23.42
CA LEU A 148 27.41 31.07 23.33
C LEU A 148 26.98 30.82 21.89
N SER A 149 26.43 29.66 21.61
CA SER A 149 25.76 29.32 20.35
C SER A 149 24.32 28.87 20.56
N SER A 150 23.54 28.90 19.51
CA SER A 150 22.20 28.35 19.52
C SER A 150 21.82 27.75 18.16
N GLU A 151 20.92 26.79 18.21
CA GLU A 151 20.27 26.20 17.04
C GLU A 151 18.74 26.30 17.21
N MET A 152 18.05 26.75 16.17
CA MET A 152 16.62 26.58 16.02
C MET A 152 16.36 25.67 14.82
N PHE A 153 15.48 24.69 15.01
CA PHE A 153 15.12 23.70 14.01
C PHE A 153 13.60 23.54 14.00
N TYR A 154 13.01 23.59 12.82
CA TYR A 154 11.62 23.23 12.60
C TYR A 154 11.54 22.30 11.41
N SER A 155 10.76 21.24 11.53
CA SER A 155 10.46 20.33 10.42
C SER A 155 8.98 19.98 10.44
N LYS A 156 8.35 20.11 9.28
CA LYS A 156 6.99 19.62 9.03
C LYS A 156 7.06 18.50 7.99
N ASN A 157 6.45 17.35 8.32
CA ASN A 157 6.29 16.24 7.39
C ASN A 157 4.79 15.91 7.24
N THR A 158 4.37 15.70 6.01
CA THR A 158 3.07 15.11 5.67
C THR A 158 3.28 13.83 4.87
N MET A 159 2.47 12.82 5.14
CA MET A 159 2.48 11.58 4.37
C MET A 159 1.04 11.13 4.10
N ASP A 160 0.76 10.82 2.85
CA ASP A 160 -0.46 10.17 2.39
C ASP A 160 -0.10 8.77 1.87
N ASP A 161 -0.52 7.74 2.60
CA ASP A 161 -0.33 6.32 2.22
C ASP A 161 -1.62 5.83 1.55
N SER A 162 -1.50 5.44 0.29
CA SER A 162 -2.63 4.98 -0.52
C SER A 162 -2.58 3.47 -0.76
N GLN A 163 -3.77 2.85 -0.79
CA GLN A 163 -3.97 1.49 -1.22
C GLN A 163 -5.18 1.47 -2.17
N VAL A 164 -4.91 1.26 -3.44
CA VAL A 164 -5.91 1.40 -4.50
C VAL A 164 -6.01 0.10 -5.28
N THR A 165 -7.19 -0.52 -5.29
CA THR A 165 -7.44 -1.75 -6.06
C THR A 165 -7.16 -1.54 -7.54
N ALA A 166 -6.62 -2.55 -8.21
CA ALA A 166 -6.38 -2.52 -9.66
C ALA A 166 -7.70 -2.54 -10.45
N GLY A 167 -8.70 -3.25 -9.93
CA GLY A 167 -10.05 -3.31 -10.50
C GLY A 167 -11.05 -2.34 -9.87
N PRO A 168 -12.32 -2.43 -10.25
CA PRO A 168 -13.41 -1.65 -9.67
C PRO A 168 -13.53 -1.86 -8.16
N ARG A 169 -13.49 -0.77 -7.39
CA ARG A 169 -13.49 -0.80 -5.91
C ARG A 169 -14.83 -1.20 -5.30
N ASP A 170 -15.91 -1.10 -6.02
CA ASP A 170 -17.29 -1.33 -5.58
C ASP A 170 -17.79 -2.75 -5.86
N PHE A 171 -16.97 -3.59 -6.51
CA PHE A 171 -17.26 -5.01 -6.62
C PHE A 171 -16.72 -5.75 -5.39
N ALA A 172 -17.49 -6.73 -4.90
CA ALA A 172 -17.14 -7.50 -3.70
C ALA A 172 -15.89 -8.35 -3.89
N ASP A 173 -15.22 -8.68 -2.80
CA ASP A 173 -14.26 -9.76 -2.73
C ASP A 173 -15.00 -11.10 -2.85
N MET A 174 -14.64 -11.89 -3.85
CA MET A 174 -15.20 -13.20 -4.11
C MET A 174 -14.10 -14.26 -3.93
N GLN A 175 -14.30 -15.14 -2.96
CA GLN A 175 -13.38 -16.21 -2.61
C GLN A 175 -13.98 -17.56 -3.00
N ILE A 176 -13.43 -18.19 -4.02
CA ILE A 176 -13.97 -19.42 -4.60
C ILE A 176 -13.03 -20.59 -4.30
N SER A 177 -13.45 -21.50 -3.44
CA SER A 177 -12.64 -22.66 -3.07
C SER A 177 -12.67 -23.75 -4.13
N ILE A 178 -11.49 -24.34 -4.40
CA ILE A 178 -11.28 -25.54 -5.19
C ILE A 178 -10.55 -26.55 -4.30
N GLY A 179 -11.30 -27.41 -3.64
CA GLY A 179 -10.78 -28.26 -2.58
C GLY A 179 -10.32 -27.45 -1.37
N ARG A 180 -9.01 -27.33 -1.19
CA ARG A 180 -8.40 -26.55 -0.08
C ARG A 180 -7.79 -25.23 -0.56
N ASP A 181 -7.77 -25.04 -1.84
CA ASP A 181 -7.15 -23.90 -2.50
C ASP A 181 -8.22 -22.87 -2.84
N THR A 182 -7.83 -21.60 -3.02
CA THR A 182 -8.78 -20.49 -3.21
C THR A 182 -8.40 -19.63 -4.41
N VAL A 183 -9.41 -19.30 -5.19
CA VAL A 183 -9.35 -18.30 -6.27
C VAL A 183 -10.03 -17.03 -5.81
N TYR A 184 -9.35 -15.90 -5.97
CA TYR A 184 -9.81 -14.57 -5.57
C TYR A 184 -10.11 -13.71 -6.78
N LEU A 185 -11.20 -12.96 -6.74
CA LEU A 185 -11.55 -11.93 -7.70
C LEU A 185 -12.39 -10.82 -7.02
N GLY A 186 -12.41 -9.64 -7.61
CA GLY A 186 -13.05 -8.47 -7.03
C GLY A 186 -12.07 -7.60 -6.26
N ALA A 187 -12.58 -6.63 -5.51
CA ALA A 187 -11.74 -5.78 -4.67
C ALA A 187 -11.45 -6.50 -3.35
N ASP A 188 -10.19 -6.78 -3.05
CA ASP A 188 -9.76 -7.33 -1.76
C ASP A 188 -10.47 -6.64 -0.59
N ASP A 189 -10.98 -7.42 0.34
CA ASP A 189 -11.81 -6.97 1.47
C ASP A 189 -11.15 -5.86 2.27
N SER A 190 -9.84 -5.98 2.47
CA SER A 190 -9.01 -5.04 3.23
C SER A 190 -8.65 -3.78 2.44
N ARG A 191 -8.95 -3.70 1.13
CA ARG A 191 -8.66 -2.55 0.26
C ARG A 191 -9.90 -1.76 -0.11
N GLN A 192 -11.08 -2.21 0.32
CA GLN A 192 -12.35 -1.57 -0.01
C GLN A 192 -12.50 -0.18 0.63
N ALA A 193 -12.00 0.02 1.86
CA ALA A 193 -11.94 1.34 2.50
C ALA A 193 -10.69 1.46 3.37
N ASN A 194 -9.66 2.04 2.79
CA ASN A 194 -8.35 2.23 3.41
C ASN A 194 -7.84 3.64 3.15
N ALA A 195 -7.40 4.35 4.19
CA ALA A 195 -6.69 5.61 4.10
C ALA A 195 -5.82 5.79 5.35
N LEU A 196 -4.57 6.17 5.14
CA LEU A 196 -3.63 6.46 6.23
C LEU A 196 -2.88 7.75 5.89
N ASN A 197 -3.19 8.80 6.63
CA ASN A 197 -2.56 10.09 6.48
C ASN A 197 -1.88 10.47 7.79
N THR A 198 -0.66 10.97 7.71
CA THR A 198 0.08 11.45 8.88
C THR A 198 0.59 12.87 8.64
N GLU A 199 0.58 13.66 9.69
CA GLU A 199 1.21 14.97 9.73
C GLU A 199 2.03 15.06 11.02
N SER A 200 3.32 15.39 10.91
CA SER A 200 4.17 15.62 12.06
C SER A 200 4.84 16.99 11.99
N ASP A 201 4.84 17.67 13.13
CA ASP A 201 5.59 18.91 13.35
C ASP A 201 6.62 18.66 14.43
N PHE A 202 7.88 18.96 14.13
CA PHE A 202 8.97 18.93 15.08
C PHE A 202 9.59 20.30 15.23
N PHE A 203 9.66 20.82 16.44
CA PHE A 203 10.30 22.08 16.78
C PHE A 203 11.36 21.85 17.86
N LYS A 204 12.54 22.44 17.66
CA LYS A 204 13.63 22.43 18.63
C LYS A 204 14.28 23.81 18.69
N VAL A 205 14.57 24.25 19.89
CA VAL A 205 15.53 25.33 20.17
C VAL A 205 16.51 24.86 21.21
N ALA A 206 17.78 24.98 20.92
CA ALA A 206 18.85 24.58 21.82
C ALA A 206 19.92 25.66 21.89
N GLY A 207 20.55 25.78 23.04
CA GLY A 207 21.70 26.62 23.26
C GLY A 207 22.85 25.84 23.86
N GLU A 208 24.06 26.21 23.53
CA GLU A 208 25.28 25.69 24.08
C GLU A 208 26.13 26.82 24.64
N TYR A 209 26.57 26.67 25.87
CA TYR A 209 27.39 27.66 26.55
C TYR A 209 28.69 27.04 27.09
N LEU A 210 29.80 27.64 26.70
CA LEU A 210 31.14 27.25 27.18
C LEU A 210 31.43 27.95 28.52
N LEU A 211 31.56 27.17 29.59
CA LEU A 211 31.86 27.66 30.92
C LEU A 211 33.22 27.09 31.38
N GLY A 212 34.31 27.76 31.05
CA GLY A 212 35.65 27.27 31.27
C GLY A 212 35.89 25.98 30.48
N ASP A 213 36.21 24.89 31.18
CA ASP A 213 36.42 23.55 30.57
C ASP A 213 35.12 22.73 30.43
N GLN A 214 33.95 23.34 30.70
CA GLN A 214 32.65 22.67 30.65
C GLN A 214 31.82 23.21 29.50
N VAL A 215 31.03 22.32 28.92
CA VAL A 215 29.99 22.64 27.90
C VAL A 215 28.63 22.40 28.54
N VAL A 216 27.79 23.44 28.59
CA VAL A 216 26.43 23.34 29.10
C VAL A 216 25.48 23.47 27.93
N THR A 217 24.71 22.42 27.67
CA THR A 217 23.66 22.40 26.63
C THR A 217 22.29 22.50 27.31
N PHE A 218 21.44 23.35 26.79
CA PHE A 218 20.05 23.53 27.25
C PHE A 218 19.13 23.76 26.07
N GLY A 219 17.86 23.43 26.23
CA GLY A 219 16.93 23.60 25.13
C GLY A 219 15.52 23.14 25.43
N TYR A 220 14.71 23.26 24.41
CA TYR A 220 13.34 22.79 24.39
C TYR A 220 13.06 22.15 23.03
N GLU A 221 12.40 21.01 23.05
CA GLU A 221 11.89 20.37 21.85
C GLU A 221 10.43 19.95 22.04
N ARG A 222 9.71 19.93 20.95
CA ARG A 222 8.32 19.49 20.87
C ARG A 222 8.08 18.78 19.56
N GLU A 223 7.46 17.63 19.66
CA GLU A 223 6.91 16.90 18.52
C GLU A 223 5.39 16.82 18.64
N THR A 224 4.71 16.95 17.53
CA THR A 224 3.25 16.72 17.41
C THR A 224 3.05 15.78 16.24
N LEU A 225 2.32 14.70 16.46
CA LEU A 225 1.95 13.73 15.43
C LEU A 225 0.42 13.65 15.36
N ASN A 226 -0.12 13.95 14.19
CA ASN A 226 -1.51 13.70 13.85
C ASN A 226 -1.58 12.51 12.90
N VAL A 227 -2.46 11.56 13.20
CA VAL A 227 -2.67 10.36 12.38
C VAL A 227 -4.16 10.24 12.08
N PHE A 228 -4.49 10.20 10.81
CA PHE A 228 -5.79 9.74 10.35
C PHE A 228 -5.60 8.33 9.77
N ASN A 229 -6.24 7.34 10.38
CA ASN A 229 -6.22 5.95 9.89
C ASN A 229 -7.66 5.45 9.76
N GLN A 230 -8.05 5.18 8.53
CA GLN A 230 -9.30 4.51 8.21
C GLN A 230 -8.96 3.12 7.66
N PHE A 231 -9.45 2.09 8.32
CA PHE A 231 -9.36 0.72 7.85
C PHE A 231 -10.70 0.03 8.15
N VAL A 232 -11.50 -0.15 7.12
CA VAL A 232 -12.83 -0.80 7.24
C VAL A 232 -12.91 -1.92 6.21
N GLN A 233 -12.76 -3.13 6.69
CA GLN A 233 -12.93 -4.32 5.86
C GLN A 233 -14.39 -4.49 5.41
N HIS A 234 -14.60 -5.13 4.27
CA HIS A 234 -15.90 -5.45 3.71
C HIS A 234 -16.83 -4.25 3.50
N ALA A 235 -16.26 -3.05 3.30
CA ALA A 235 -17.00 -1.78 3.41
C ALA A 235 -17.83 -1.41 2.19
N ARG A 236 -17.47 -1.89 0.99
CA ARG A 236 -18.08 -1.42 -0.26
C ARG A 236 -18.75 -2.49 -1.10
N GLY A 237 -18.36 -3.69 -1.01
CA GLY A 237 -18.98 -4.81 -1.73
C GLY A 237 -19.20 -5.99 -0.81
N GLY A 238 -18.48 -5.99 0.30
CA GLY A 238 -18.42 -7.14 1.20
C GLY A 238 -17.42 -8.19 0.70
N GLU A 239 -17.48 -9.33 1.35
CA GLU A 239 -16.75 -10.54 1.00
C GLU A 239 -17.76 -11.70 0.92
N TYR A 240 -17.62 -12.52 -0.11
CA TYR A 240 -18.49 -13.66 -0.37
C TYR A 240 -17.64 -14.91 -0.56
N ASP A 241 -17.75 -15.88 0.35
CA ASP A 241 -17.03 -17.12 0.29
C ASP A 241 -17.90 -18.22 -0.32
N PHE A 242 -17.35 -18.94 -1.26
CA PHE A 242 -17.95 -20.08 -1.93
C PHE A 242 -17.13 -21.34 -1.64
N PHE A 243 -17.44 -22.00 -0.50
CA PHE A 243 -16.68 -23.18 -0.07
C PHE A 243 -16.95 -24.40 -0.94
N ASP A 244 -15.94 -25.24 -1.10
CA ASP A 244 -16.05 -26.49 -1.82
C ASP A 244 -16.53 -27.60 -0.90
N ASP A 245 -17.79 -27.98 -1.07
CA ASP A 245 -18.41 -29.08 -0.33
C ASP A 245 -18.44 -30.38 -1.16
N SER A 246 -17.87 -30.40 -2.37
CA SER A 246 -17.85 -31.60 -3.22
C SER A 246 -17.13 -32.79 -2.59
N LEU A 247 -16.12 -32.47 -1.75
CA LEU A 247 -15.37 -33.44 -0.96
C LEU A 247 -15.97 -33.67 0.44
N ALA A 248 -16.94 -32.83 0.86
CA ALA A 248 -17.60 -33.02 2.13
C ALA A 248 -18.32 -34.38 2.14
N ASN A 249 -18.01 -35.15 3.15
CA ASN A 249 -18.68 -36.44 3.34
C ASN A 249 -20.20 -36.25 3.28
N SER A 250 -20.85 -36.86 2.31
CA SER A 250 -22.30 -36.76 2.11
C SER A 250 -23.08 -37.03 3.40
N ALA A 251 -22.53 -37.83 4.32
CA ALA A 251 -23.10 -38.10 5.65
C ALA A 251 -23.08 -36.88 6.58
N ALA A 252 -22.04 -36.03 6.54
CA ALA A 252 -21.98 -34.81 7.34
C ALA A 252 -23.00 -33.74 6.83
N CYS A 253 -23.11 -33.65 5.51
CA CYS A 253 -24.09 -32.78 4.86
C CYS A 253 -25.51 -33.22 5.15
N GLN A 254 -25.82 -34.51 5.00
CA GLN A 254 -27.11 -35.09 5.37
C GLN A 254 -27.46 -34.92 6.85
N ALA A 255 -26.48 -35.01 7.75
CA ALA A 255 -26.69 -34.78 9.18
C ALA A 255 -27.03 -33.33 9.49
N LEU A 256 -26.48 -32.35 8.77
CA LEU A 256 -26.81 -30.93 8.90
C LEU A 256 -28.20 -30.63 8.35
N THR A 257 -28.57 -31.22 7.23
CA THR A 257 -29.90 -31.11 6.64
C THR A 257 -30.98 -31.71 7.57
N ALA A 258 -30.72 -32.88 8.14
CA ALA A 258 -31.61 -33.50 9.12
C ALA A 258 -31.81 -32.63 10.39
N GLN A 259 -30.90 -31.74 10.69
CA GLN A 259 -31.02 -30.75 11.79
C GLN A 259 -31.69 -29.44 11.37
N GLY A 260 -32.12 -29.32 10.10
CA GLY A 260 -32.69 -28.07 9.56
C GLY A 260 -31.67 -26.92 9.44
N ARG A 261 -30.39 -27.25 9.47
CA ARG A 261 -29.29 -26.26 9.42
C ARG A 261 -28.72 -26.07 8.03
N PHE A 262 -29.12 -26.86 7.07
CA PHE A 262 -28.65 -26.81 5.69
C PHE A 262 -29.77 -27.17 4.70
N ASP A 263 -29.77 -26.53 3.54
CA ASP A 263 -30.63 -26.89 2.43
C ASP A 263 -29.98 -28.04 1.64
N ASP A 264 -30.71 -29.13 1.39
CA ASP A 264 -30.26 -30.27 0.60
C ASP A 264 -29.67 -29.91 -0.77
N SER A 265 -30.19 -28.80 -1.36
CA SER A 265 -29.73 -28.32 -2.66
C SER A 265 -28.31 -27.77 -2.69
N SER A 266 -27.68 -27.61 -1.51
CA SER A 266 -26.32 -27.08 -1.39
C SER A 266 -25.26 -28.15 -1.08
N CYS A 267 -25.68 -29.38 -0.74
CA CYS A 267 -24.77 -30.47 -0.40
C CYS A 267 -24.09 -31.03 -1.65
N GLY A 268 -22.76 -31.17 -1.60
CA GLY A 268 -21.96 -31.72 -2.70
C GLY A 268 -21.66 -30.77 -3.84
N LEU A 269 -21.96 -29.49 -3.69
CA LEU A 269 -21.56 -28.45 -4.67
C LEU A 269 -20.09 -28.10 -4.50
N SER A 270 -19.39 -27.93 -5.60
CA SER A 270 -18.08 -27.27 -5.59
C SER A 270 -18.20 -25.77 -5.31
N GLY A 271 -17.11 -25.11 -4.93
CA GLY A 271 -17.09 -23.67 -4.78
C GLY A 271 -17.47 -22.94 -6.08
N ILE A 272 -17.05 -23.48 -7.23
CA ILE A 272 -17.42 -22.94 -8.56
C ILE A 272 -18.92 -23.09 -8.82
N ASP A 273 -19.54 -24.24 -8.48
CA ASP A 273 -20.99 -24.43 -8.65
C ASP A 273 -21.78 -23.47 -7.74
N ARG A 274 -21.32 -23.24 -6.53
CA ARG A 274 -21.91 -22.25 -5.63
C ARG A 274 -21.81 -20.83 -6.18
N PHE A 275 -20.65 -20.47 -6.75
CA PHE A 275 -20.43 -19.20 -7.39
C PHE A 275 -21.37 -19.01 -8.58
N GLU A 276 -21.52 -20.01 -9.46
CA GLU A 276 -22.45 -19.98 -10.59
C GLU A 276 -23.92 -19.83 -10.15
N LEU A 277 -24.30 -20.46 -9.04
CA LEU A 277 -25.65 -20.40 -8.50
C LEU A 277 -25.94 -19.15 -7.64
N GLY A 278 -24.92 -18.32 -7.37
CA GLY A 278 -25.05 -17.18 -6.46
C GLY A 278 -25.36 -17.58 -5.04
N ARG A 279 -24.81 -18.71 -4.55
CA ARG A 279 -25.05 -19.30 -3.22
C ARG A 279 -23.80 -19.32 -2.36
N PRO A 280 -23.36 -18.16 -1.85
CA PRO A 280 -22.20 -18.12 -0.97
C PRO A 280 -22.44 -18.94 0.30
N SER A 281 -21.37 -19.56 0.80
CA SER A 281 -21.37 -20.29 2.07
C SER A 281 -21.30 -19.33 3.26
N ARG A 282 -20.68 -18.16 3.03
CA ARG A 282 -20.48 -17.12 4.03
C ARG A 282 -20.46 -15.76 3.36
N ILE A 283 -20.97 -14.76 4.06
CA ILE A 283 -20.94 -13.37 3.62
C ILE A 283 -20.47 -12.52 4.79
N TYR A 284 -19.50 -11.64 4.53
CA TYR A 284 -19.12 -10.55 5.42
C TYR A 284 -19.52 -9.21 4.81
N TYR A 285 -20.05 -8.33 5.63
CA TYR A 285 -20.40 -7.00 5.21
C TYR A 285 -20.15 -6.01 6.34
N GLY A 286 -19.28 -5.02 6.07
CA GLY A 286 -19.00 -3.94 7.01
C GLY A 286 -20.12 -2.92 6.99
N SER A 287 -20.84 -2.74 8.11
CA SER A 287 -21.88 -1.72 8.27
C SER A 287 -21.35 -0.37 8.74
N GLY A 288 -20.02 -0.21 8.81
CA GLY A 288 -19.39 1.06 9.14
C GLY A 288 -19.55 2.02 7.97
N GLY A 289 -20.42 3.04 8.16
CA GLY A 289 -20.59 4.08 7.16
C GLY A 289 -19.24 4.75 6.86
N GLY A 290 -18.81 4.64 5.59
CA GLY A 290 -17.69 5.39 5.05
C GLY A 290 -18.11 6.82 4.71
#